data_3dcb84fcb2cc8fe3021c5722124d3bfa
#
_entry.id   3dcb84fcb2cc8fe3021c5722124d3bfa
#
_cell.length_a   1.000
_cell.length_b   1.000
_cell.length_c   1.000
_cell.angle_alpha   90.00
_cell.angle_beta   90.00
_cell.angle_gamma   90.00
#
_symmetry.space_group_name_H-M   'P 1'
#
loop_
_entity.id
_entity.type
_entity.pdbx_description
1 polymer ?
#
loop_
_entity_poly.entity_id
_entity_poly.type
_entity_poly.pdbx_seq_one_letter_code
_entity_poly.pdbx_strand_id
1 'polypeptide(L)'
;IESEFALEKFVESIISNTNDQDRSAIDFFINIESKSAIENLDKILSSPSSKLLKGIVVGRSDLTKSFGYGKQDVNSKEICEIVENTFKEAKSFNFITIMGGNIGHSSTRFIEGLVADNLLDKIETRNVIVDLAKSGTKDMDDLIKNALLFESQWMQYKAQFYNNIGESYIKRSKTIL
;
A
#
# COMPACT_ATOMS: atom_id res chain seq x y z
N ILE A 1 -1.46 -11.39 -0.92
CA ILE A 1 -1.15 -12.75 -0.45
C ILE A 1 -2.22 -13.17 0.54
N GLU A 2 -2.79 -14.37 0.35
CA GLU A 2 -3.94 -14.85 1.13
C GLU A 2 -3.67 -16.17 1.86
N SER A 3 -2.50 -16.76 1.65
CA SER A 3 -2.10 -18.01 2.30
C SER A 3 -0.58 -18.14 2.32
N GLU A 4 -0.08 -19.04 3.20
CA GLU A 4 1.32 -19.43 3.24
C GLU A 4 1.80 -19.98 1.89
N PHE A 5 1.00 -20.83 1.25
CA PHE A 5 1.33 -21.37 -0.08
C PHE A 5 1.48 -20.26 -1.14
N ALA A 6 0.60 -19.25 -1.12
CA ALA A 6 0.72 -18.13 -2.05
C ALA A 6 2.00 -17.31 -1.78
N LEU A 7 2.40 -17.17 -0.52
CA LEU A 7 3.67 -16.53 -0.15
C LEU A 7 4.86 -17.35 -0.65
N GLU A 8 4.86 -18.66 -0.47
CA GLU A 8 5.92 -19.55 -0.97
C GLU A 8 6.11 -19.37 -2.48
N LYS A 9 5.02 -19.40 -3.26
CA LYS A 9 5.07 -19.20 -4.72
C LYS A 9 5.58 -17.82 -5.12
N PHE A 10 5.23 -16.80 -4.37
CA PHE A 10 5.74 -15.44 -4.59
C PHE A 10 7.26 -15.39 -4.34
N VAL A 11 7.73 -15.96 -3.23
CA VAL A 11 9.16 -16.00 -2.88
C VAL A 11 9.96 -16.88 -3.84
N GLU A 12 9.45 -18.05 -4.26
CA GLU A 12 10.05 -18.87 -5.32
C GLU A 12 10.24 -18.05 -6.61
N SER A 13 9.23 -17.26 -6.99
CA SER A 13 9.32 -16.41 -8.17
C SER A 13 10.39 -15.31 -8.02
N ILE A 14 10.50 -14.68 -6.84
CA ILE A 14 11.56 -13.72 -6.57
C ILE A 14 12.93 -14.39 -6.72
N ILE A 15 13.14 -15.51 -6.05
CA ILE A 15 14.43 -16.21 -6.07
C ILE A 15 14.82 -16.63 -7.48
N SER A 16 13.86 -17.10 -8.29
CA SER A 16 14.10 -17.55 -9.65
C SER A 16 14.43 -16.43 -10.64
N ASN A 17 14.00 -15.17 -10.34
CA ASN A 17 14.15 -14.04 -11.25
C ASN A 17 15.14 -12.97 -10.75
N THR A 18 15.79 -13.19 -9.60
CA THR A 18 16.73 -12.24 -9.00
C THR A 18 17.99 -12.96 -8.51
N ASN A 19 19.11 -12.26 -8.51
CA ASN A 19 20.33 -12.73 -7.86
C ASN A 19 20.46 -12.19 -6.43
N ASP A 20 21.50 -12.57 -5.70
CA ASP A 20 21.72 -12.16 -4.31
C ASP A 20 21.92 -10.65 -4.17
N GLN A 21 22.56 -10.02 -5.16
CA GLN A 21 22.78 -8.57 -5.16
C GLN A 21 21.45 -7.82 -5.33
N ASP A 22 20.56 -8.28 -6.23
CA ASP A 22 19.23 -7.71 -6.41
C ASP A 22 18.43 -7.84 -5.12
N ARG A 23 18.41 -9.03 -4.49
CA ARG A 23 17.69 -9.28 -3.25
C ARG A 23 18.19 -8.46 -2.08
N SER A 24 19.46 -8.12 -2.04
CA SER A 24 20.03 -7.24 -1.02
C SER A 24 19.69 -5.76 -1.22
N ALA A 25 19.35 -5.36 -2.45
CA ALA A 25 19.05 -3.98 -2.83
C ALA A 25 17.55 -3.65 -2.88
N ILE A 26 16.68 -4.68 -2.89
CA ILE A 26 15.23 -4.52 -3.03
C ILE A 26 14.52 -4.93 -1.74
N ASP A 27 13.69 -4.04 -1.21
CA ASP A 27 12.77 -4.34 -0.12
C ASP A 27 11.47 -4.92 -0.69
N PHE A 28 11.15 -6.17 -0.34
CA PHE A 28 9.92 -6.84 -0.79
C PHE A 28 8.81 -6.70 0.25
N PHE A 29 7.63 -6.35 -0.21
CA PHE A 29 6.42 -6.22 0.60
C PHE A 29 5.29 -7.06 0.03
N ILE A 30 4.36 -7.47 0.89
CA ILE A 30 3.14 -8.15 0.47
C ILE A 30 1.90 -7.36 0.90
N ASN A 31 0.84 -7.43 0.09
CA ASN A 31 -0.44 -6.84 0.44
C ASN A 31 -1.28 -7.81 1.27
N ILE A 32 -1.82 -7.31 2.38
CA ILE A 32 -2.83 -7.94 3.24
C ILE A 32 -4.10 -7.11 3.07
N GLU A 33 -5.03 -7.59 2.25
CA GLU A 33 -6.18 -6.79 1.79
C GLU A 33 -7.45 -7.60 1.59
N SER A 34 -7.51 -8.80 2.18
CA SER A 34 -8.70 -9.64 2.16
C SER A 34 -8.94 -10.32 3.50
N LYS A 35 -10.20 -10.70 3.73
CA LYS A 35 -10.60 -11.49 4.90
C LYS A 35 -9.78 -12.78 5.00
N SER A 36 -9.55 -13.46 3.88
CA SER A 36 -8.73 -14.68 3.84
C SER A 36 -7.29 -14.42 4.28
N ALA A 37 -6.68 -13.28 3.87
CA ALA A 37 -5.35 -12.89 4.31
C ALA A 37 -5.30 -12.65 5.82
N ILE A 38 -6.33 -12.02 6.39
CA ILE A 38 -6.42 -11.79 7.84
C ILE A 38 -6.55 -13.11 8.60
N GLU A 39 -7.43 -14.01 8.15
CA GLU A 39 -7.64 -15.33 8.78
C GLU A 39 -6.40 -16.23 8.75
N ASN A 40 -5.49 -16.01 7.81
CA ASN A 40 -4.25 -16.77 7.67
C ASN A 40 -2.99 -15.97 8.07
N LEU A 41 -3.14 -14.80 8.68
CA LEU A 41 -2.03 -13.85 8.89
C LEU A 41 -0.87 -14.46 9.66
N ASP A 42 -1.12 -15.11 10.80
CA ASP A 42 -0.09 -15.78 11.61
C ASP A 42 0.72 -16.79 10.77
N LYS A 43 0.05 -17.64 9.97
CA LYS A 43 0.72 -18.63 9.10
C LYS A 43 1.56 -17.96 8.01
N ILE A 44 1.07 -16.87 7.45
CA ILE A 44 1.79 -16.09 6.42
C ILE A 44 3.05 -15.47 7.03
N LEU A 45 2.92 -14.82 8.19
CA LEU A 45 4.02 -14.08 8.81
C LEU A 45 5.04 -15.01 9.49
N SER A 46 4.61 -16.14 10.05
CA SER A 46 5.51 -17.14 10.67
C SER A 46 6.20 -18.08 9.67
N SER A 47 5.77 -18.09 8.40
CA SER A 47 6.35 -18.93 7.36
C SER A 47 7.84 -18.64 7.16
N PRO A 48 8.68 -19.65 6.92
CA PRO A 48 10.09 -19.43 6.55
C PRO A 48 10.28 -18.51 5.34
N SER A 49 9.33 -18.51 4.40
CA SER A 49 9.34 -17.66 3.21
C SER A 49 9.19 -16.16 3.56
N SER A 50 8.61 -15.82 4.70
CA SER A 50 8.44 -14.43 5.14
C SER A 50 9.77 -13.73 5.44
N LYS A 51 10.86 -14.48 5.66
CA LYS A 51 12.20 -13.93 5.93
C LYS A 51 12.76 -13.06 4.80
N LEU A 52 12.27 -13.25 3.57
CA LEU A 52 12.66 -12.41 2.43
C LEU A 52 11.89 -11.07 2.40
N LEU A 53 10.81 -10.97 3.17
CA LEU A 53 9.98 -9.78 3.20
C LEU A 53 10.56 -8.74 4.13
N LYS A 54 10.42 -7.47 3.76
CA LYS A 54 10.72 -6.33 4.60
C LYS A 54 9.51 -5.89 5.44
N GLY A 55 8.32 -6.13 4.94
CA GLY A 55 7.10 -5.73 5.62
C GLY A 55 5.83 -6.08 4.87
N ILE A 56 4.73 -5.53 5.38
CA ILE A 56 3.40 -5.70 4.82
C ILE A 56 2.75 -4.35 4.49
N VAL A 57 1.85 -4.39 3.53
CA VAL A 57 0.96 -3.29 3.17
C VAL A 57 -0.48 -3.71 3.48
N VAL A 58 -1.21 -2.94 4.27
CA VAL A 58 -2.65 -3.15 4.44
C VAL A 58 -3.42 -2.24 3.49
N GLY A 59 -4.00 -2.84 2.45
CA GLY A 59 -4.85 -2.17 1.46
C GLY A 59 -6.30 -2.06 1.93
N ARG A 60 -6.63 -1.02 2.73
CA ARG A 60 -7.94 -0.87 3.39
C ARG A 60 -9.14 -0.89 2.45
N SER A 61 -9.00 -0.36 1.24
CA SER A 61 -10.13 -0.31 0.28
C SER A 61 -10.62 -1.71 -0.10
N ASP A 62 -9.71 -2.62 -0.41
CA ASP A 62 -10.06 -3.96 -0.82
C ASP A 62 -10.33 -4.84 0.41
N LEU A 63 -9.61 -4.62 1.51
CA LEU A 63 -9.92 -5.23 2.80
C LEU A 63 -11.37 -4.98 3.22
N THR A 64 -11.81 -3.71 3.21
CA THR A 64 -13.18 -3.30 3.56
C THR A 64 -14.22 -4.02 2.70
N LYS A 65 -14.00 -4.08 1.39
CA LYS A 65 -14.88 -4.81 0.47
C LYS A 65 -14.91 -6.30 0.76
N SER A 66 -13.77 -6.91 1.09
CA SER A 66 -13.68 -8.35 1.37
C SER A 66 -14.47 -8.77 2.60
N PHE A 67 -14.71 -7.83 3.52
CA PHE A 67 -15.62 -8.01 4.67
C PHE A 67 -17.09 -7.67 4.37
N GLY A 68 -17.40 -7.32 3.11
CA GLY A 68 -18.77 -6.99 2.69
C GLY A 68 -19.21 -5.55 2.99
N TYR A 69 -18.27 -4.67 3.38
CA TYR A 69 -18.56 -3.26 3.65
C TYR A 69 -18.40 -2.39 2.39
N GLY A 70 -18.95 -1.18 2.43
CA GLY A 70 -18.82 -0.19 1.36
C GLY A 70 -17.55 0.64 1.47
N LYS A 71 -17.22 1.37 0.39
CA LYS A 71 -16.03 2.23 0.35
C LYS A 71 -16.01 3.30 1.45
N GLN A 72 -17.16 3.75 1.91
CA GLN A 72 -17.31 4.74 2.99
C GLN A 72 -16.89 4.20 4.36
N ASP A 73 -16.85 2.87 4.53
CA ASP A 73 -16.63 2.20 5.81
C ASP A 73 -15.15 1.93 6.11
N VAL A 74 -14.22 2.43 5.27
CA VAL A 74 -12.77 2.21 5.44
C VAL A 74 -12.22 2.76 6.77
N ASN A 75 -12.93 3.68 7.40
CA ASN A 75 -12.61 4.22 8.72
C ASN A 75 -13.63 3.80 9.78
N SER A 76 -14.45 2.77 9.52
CA SER A 76 -15.34 2.21 10.55
C SER A 76 -14.50 1.62 11.69
N LYS A 77 -15.11 1.53 12.87
CA LYS A 77 -14.43 0.98 14.05
C LYS A 77 -13.93 -0.43 13.80
N GLU A 78 -14.75 -1.25 13.16
CA GLU A 78 -14.44 -2.66 12.85
C GLU A 78 -13.21 -2.77 11.94
N ILE A 79 -13.15 -1.97 10.87
CA ILE A 79 -12.00 -1.98 9.94
C ILE A 79 -10.75 -1.42 10.62
N CYS A 80 -10.87 -0.37 11.42
CA CYS A 80 -9.75 0.17 12.19
C CYS A 80 -9.19 -0.85 13.17
N GLU A 81 -10.04 -1.59 13.89
CA GLU A 81 -9.61 -2.65 14.82
C GLU A 81 -8.91 -3.81 14.09
N ILE A 82 -9.39 -4.22 12.91
CA ILE A 82 -8.73 -5.25 12.08
C ILE A 82 -7.34 -4.77 11.66
N VAL A 83 -7.23 -3.55 11.16
CA VAL A 83 -5.94 -2.97 10.71
C VAL A 83 -4.96 -2.86 11.87
N GLU A 84 -5.39 -2.35 13.02
CA GLU A 84 -4.57 -2.21 14.22
C GLU A 84 -4.04 -3.57 14.69
N ASN A 85 -4.90 -4.59 14.78
CA ASN A 85 -4.49 -5.93 15.16
C ASN A 85 -3.52 -6.56 14.15
N THR A 86 -3.76 -6.36 12.85
CA THR A 86 -2.84 -6.78 11.78
C THR A 86 -1.44 -6.17 11.95
N PHE A 87 -1.38 -4.88 12.28
CA PHE A 87 -0.10 -4.21 12.48
C PHE A 87 0.58 -4.64 13.79
N LYS A 88 -0.16 -4.87 14.88
CA LYS A 88 0.40 -5.45 16.10
C LYS A 88 1.06 -6.79 15.84
N GLU A 89 0.40 -7.65 15.10
CA GLU A 89 0.93 -8.95 14.73
C GLU A 89 2.16 -8.81 13.83
N ALA A 90 2.13 -7.99 12.78
CA ALA A 90 3.28 -7.74 11.92
C ALA A 90 4.49 -7.17 12.68
N LYS A 91 4.25 -6.26 13.63
CA LYS A 91 5.31 -5.70 14.47
C LYS A 91 5.94 -6.75 15.39
N SER A 92 5.23 -7.77 15.82
CA SER A 92 5.80 -8.88 16.61
C SER A 92 6.83 -9.69 15.81
N PHE A 93 6.75 -9.67 14.49
CA PHE A 93 7.73 -10.24 13.56
C PHE A 93 8.77 -9.23 13.04
N ASN A 94 8.81 -8.00 13.59
CA ASN A 94 9.68 -6.91 13.19
C ASN A 94 9.48 -6.42 11.75
N PHE A 95 8.30 -6.55 11.18
CA PHE A 95 7.98 -6.05 9.85
C PHE A 95 7.73 -4.54 9.83
N ILE A 96 8.12 -3.92 8.72
CA ILE A 96 7.66 -2.57 8.36
C ILE A 96 6.18 -2.65 7.99
N THR A 97 5.40 -1.73 8.51
CA THR A 97 3.96 -1.64 8.29
C THR A 97 3.60 -0.43 7.44
N ILE A 98 2.85 -0.67 6.39
CA ILE A 98 2.38 0.36 5.46
C ILE A 98 0.86 0.31 5.40
N MET A 99 0.20 1.45 5.49
CA MET A 99 -1.24 1.57 5.33
C MET A 99 -1.59 2.30 4.04
N GLY A 100 -2.37 1.64 3.19
CA GLY A 100 -2.95 2.20 1.97
C GLY A 100 -4.47 2.13 1.94
N GLY A 101 -5.03 2.50 0.81
CA GLY A 101 -6.47 2.41 0.55
C GLY A 101 -7.28 3.55 1.15
N ASN A 102 -7.71 4.46 0.27
CA ASN A 102 -8.56 5.61 0.60
C ASN A 102 -8.00 6.50 1.73
N ILE A 103 -6.69 6.78 1.67
CA ILE A 103 -6.04 7.74 2.57
C ILE A 103 -6.57 9.14 2.28
N GLY A 104 -7.03 9.85 3.31
CA GLY A 104 -7.56 11.20 3.22
C GLY A 104 -7.68 11.83 4.60
N HIS A 105 -8.17 13.06 4.68
CA HIS A 105 -8.35 13.80 5.94
C HIS A 105 -9.12 12.97 6.99
N SER A 106 -10.16 12.23 6.61
CA SER A 106 -10.92 11.38 7.55
C SER A 106 -10.10 10.25 8.17
N SER A 107 -8.90 9.96 7.66
CA SER A 107 -8.00 8.94 8.20
C SER A 107 -6.96 9.49 9.18
N THR A 108 -6.78 10.81 9.26
CA THR A 108 -5.71 11.47 10.02
C THR A 108 -5.64 10.97 11.46
N ARG A 109 -6.76 11.04 12.18
CA ARG A 109 -6.81 10.65 13.60
C ARG A 109 -6.44 9.17 13.83
N PHE A 110 -6.85 8.29 12.92
CA PHE A 110 -6.49 6.88 13.02
C PHE A 110 -5.00 6.66 12.75
N ILE A 111 -4.45 7.35 11.72
CA ILE A 111 -3.01 7.31 11.40
C ILE A 111 -2.19 7.81 12.59
N GLU A 112 -2.55 8.94 13.19
CA GLU A 112 -1.86 9.50 14.36
C GLU A 112 -1.86 8.54 15.55
N GLY A 113 -2.98 7.85 15.81
CA GLY A 113 -3.06 6.81 16.84
C GLY A 113 -2.11 5.66 16.57
N LEU A 114 -2.09 5.12 15.35
CA LEU A 114 -1.18 4.04 14.98
C LEU A 114 0.31 4.44 15.06
N VAL A 115 0.62 5.69 14.72
CA VAL A 115 1.99 6.23 14.84
C VAL A 115 2.39 6.37 16.30
N ALA A 116 1.50 6.90 17.15
CA ALA A 116 1.77 7.04 18.60
C ALA A 116 2.04 5.70 19.28
N ASP A 117 1.37 4.63 18.82
CA ASP A 117 1.54 3.27 19.31
C ASP A 117 2.71 2.51 18.62
N ASN A 118 3.48 3.18 17.74
CA ASN A 118 4.57 2.58 16.94
C ASN A 118 4.11 1.41 16.04
N LEU A 119 2.87 1.44 15.58
CA LEU A 119 2.27 0.40 14.76
C LEU A 119 2.34 0.69 13.26
N LEU A 120 2.65 1.93 12.85
CA LEU A 120 2.63 2.35 11.46
C LEU A 120 3.92 3.10 11.09
N ASP A 121 4.61 2.63 10.06
CA ASP A 121 5.85 3.25 9.58
C ASP A 121 5.62 4.16 8.37
N LYS A 122 4.68 3.78 7.49
CA LYS A 122 4.44 4.51 6.24
C LYS A 122 2.96 4.53 5.89
N ILE A 123 2.54 5.56 5.18
CA ILE A 123 1.25 5.59 4.49
C ILE A 123 1.48 5.67 2.99
N GLU A 124 0.53 5.11 2.22
CA GLU A 124 0.56 5.21 0.77
C GLU A 124 -0.77 5.70 0.21
N THR A 125 -0.70 6.62 -0.72
CA THR A 125 -1.76 6.89 -1.70
C THR A 125 -1.47 6.06 -2.96
N ARG A 126 -2.26 6.21 -4.02
CA ARG A 126 -2.02 5.45 -5.24
C ARG A 126 -0.63 5.69 -5.87
N ASN A 127 -0.04 6.87 -5.70
CA ASN A 127 1.19 7.29 -6.38
C ASN A 127 2.27 7.83 -5.43
N VAL A 128 2.01 7.91 -4.12
CA VAL A 128 2.94 8.48 -3.14
C VAL A 128 3.03 7.59 -1.91
N ILE A 129 4.25 7.31 -1.48
CA ILE A 129 4.54 6.70 -0.17
C ILE A 129 5.16 7.79 0.71
N VAL A 130 4.58 7.98 1.90
CA VAL A 130 5.10 8.88 2.92
C VAL A 130 5.75 8.05 4.02
N ASP A 131 7.04 8.25 4.23
CA ASP A 131 7.80 7.66 5.34
C ASP A 131 7.59 8.55 6.58
N LEU A 132 6.86 8.04 7.56
CA LEU A 132 6.42 8.82 8.72
C LEU A 132 7.59 9.16 9.65
N ALA A 133 8.58 8.28 9.77
CA ALA A 133 9.78 8.55 10.56
C ALA A 133 10.64 9.69 9.97
N LYS A 134 10.64 9.85 8.64
CA LYS A 134 11.38 10.90 7.94
C LYS A 134 10.61 12.21 7.82
N SER A 135 9.31 12.18 8.08
CA SER A 135 8.44 13.36 7.93
C SER A 135 8.65 14.42 9.02
N GLY A 136 9.31 14.05 10.13
CA GLY A 136 9.59 14.94 11.24
C GLY A 136 8.31 15.37 11.99
N THR A 137 8.27 16.62 12.44
CA THR A 137 7.14 17.21 13.19
C THR A 137 6.06 17.80 12.28
N LYS A 138 5.99 17.40 11.01
CA LYS A 138 4.96 17.90 10.09
C LYS A 138 3.58 17.44 10.52
N ASP A 139 2.60 18.31 10.39
CA ASP A 139 1.19 18.00 10.58
C ASP A 139 0.76 16.88 9.63
N MET A 140 0.05 15.87 10.14
CA MET A 140 -0.37 14.70 9.36
C MET A 140 -1.35 15.08 8.25
N ASP A 141 -2.24 16.03 8.51
CA ASP A 141 -3.17 16.54 7.49
C ASP A 141 -2.42 17.20 6.34
N ASP A 142 -1.38 17.97 6.61
CA ASP A 142 -0.54 18.59 5.58
C ASP A 142 0.24 17.53 4.78
N LEU A 143 0.73 16.48 5.41
CA LEU A 143 1.39 15.38 4.70
C LEU A 143 0.44 14.68 3.74
N ILE A 144 -0.76 14.32 4.21
CA ILE A 144 -1.80 13.69 3.41
C ILE A 144 -2.23 14.61 2.27
N LYS A 145 -2.49 15.89 2.56
CA LYS A 145 -2.88 16.89 1.57
C LYS A 145 -1.84 17.04 0.47
N ASN A 146 -0.56 17.11 0.81
CA ASN A 146 0.52 17.23 -0.16
C ASN A 146 0.66 15.97 -1.02
N ALA A 147 0.50 14.77 -0.45
CA ALA A 147 0.49 13.52 -1.21
C ALA A 147 -0.67 13.47 -2.22
N LEU A 148 -1.88 13.87 -1.81
CA LEU A 148 -3.05 13.92 -2.68
C LEU A 148 -2.94 15.04 -3.75
N LEU A 149 -2.33 16.17 -3.40
CA LEU A 149 -2.07 17.25 -4.37
C LEU A 149 -1.11 16.78 -5.46
N PHE A 150 -0.02 16.11 -5.09
CA PHE A 150 0.90 15.51 -6.06
C PHE A 150 0.16 14.51 -6.96
N GLU A 151 -0.65 13.63 -6.39
CA GLU A 151 -1.43 12.65 -7.16
C GLU A 151 -2.36 13.32 -8.17
N SER A 152 -3.06 14.38 -7.76
CA SER A 152 -3.93 15.18 -8.64
C SER A 152 -3.13 15.81 -9.79
N GLN A 153 -2.01 16.45 -9.50
CA GLN A 153 -1.14 17.04 -10.51
C GLN A 153 -0.56 16.00 -11.47
N TRP A 154 -0.18 14.85 -10.95
CA TRP A 154 0.30 13.72 -11.76
C TRP A 154 -0.77 13.21 -12.73
N MET A 155 -2.01 13.09 -12.27
CA MET A 155 -3.13 12.70 -13.14
C MET A 155 -3.42 13.73 -14.24
N GLN A 156 -3.34 15.03 -13.92
CA GLN A 156 -3.48 16.10 -14.90
C GLN A 156 -2.36 16.06 -15.95
N TYR A 157 -1.12 15.87 -15.51
CA TYR A 157 0.03 15.70 -16.39
C TYR A 157 -0.15 14.51 -17.34
N LYS A 158 -0.56 13.35 -16.82
CA LYS A 158 -0.87 12.17 -17.66
C LYS A 158 -1.97 12.45 -18.67
N ALA A 159 -3.05 13.10 -18.27
CA ALA A 159 -4.14 13.44 -19.18
C ALA A 159 -3.63 14.31 -20.32
N GLN A 160 -2.83 15.35 -20.04
CA GLN A 160 -2.25 16.21 -21.05
C GLN A 160 -1.30 15.45 -21.99
N PHE A 161 -0.43 14.59 -21.42
CA PHE A 161 0.50 13.77 -22.20
C PHE A 161 -0.23 12.86 -23.21
N TYR A 162 -1.27 12.15 -22.77
CA TYR A 162 -2.03 11.26 -23.66
C TYR A 162 -2.87 12.03 -24.67
N ASN A 163 -3.41 13.19 -24.32
CA ASN A 163 -4.12 14.07 -25.25
C ASN A 163 -3.18 14.54 -26.37
N ASN A 164 -1.97 14.97 -26.05
CA ASN A 164 -0.99 15.40 -27.06
C ASN A 164 -0.62 14.26 -28.02
N ILE A 165 -0.48 13.03 -27.52
CA ILE A 165 -0.26 11.84 -28.35
C ILE A 165 -1.48 11.63 -29.26
N GLY A 166 -2.69 11.67 -28.73
CA GLY A 166 -3.94 11.52 -29.51
C GLY A 166 -4.05 12.54 -30.63
N GLU A 167 -3.78 13.82 -30.33
CA GLU A 167 -3.79 14.90 -31.32
C GLU A 167 -2.76 14.67 -32.43
N SER A 168 -1.58 14.16 -32.12
CA SER A 168 -0.55 13.84 -33.11
C SER A 168 -1.03 12.77 -34.11
N TYR A 169 -1.73 11.74 -33.63
CA TYR A 169 -2.33 10.73 -34.52
C TYR A 169 -3.46 11.29 -35.37
N ILE A 170 -4.31 12.12 -34.80
CA ILE A 170 -5.39 12.80 -35.54
C ILE A 170 -4.79 13.69 -36.67
N LYS A 171 -3.75 14.45 -36.34
CA LYS A 171 -3.05 15.28 -37.33
C LYS A 171 -2.48 14.43 -38.48
N ARG A 172 -1.79 13.32 -38.10
CA ARG A 172 -1.18 12.42 -39.10
C ARG A 172 -2.25 11.76 -39.99
N SER A 173 -3.35 11.32 -39.43
CA SER A 173 -4.46 10.67 -40.23
C SER A 173 -5.00 11.60 -41.30
N LYS A 174 -5.10 12.91 -41.02
CA LYS A 174 -5.54 13.93 -41.98
C LYS A 174 -4.52 14.21 -43.10
N THR A 175 -3.27 13.83 -42.93
CA THR A 175 -2.21 14.04 -43.93
C THR A 175 -1.99 12.83 -44.83
N ILE A 176 -2.66 11.71 -44.58
CA ILE A 176 -2.56 10.46 -45.37
C ILE A 176 -3.61 10.45 -46.48
N LEU A 177 -4.69 11.20 -46.33
CA LEU A 177 -5.76 11.36 -47.31
C LEU A 177 -5.58 12.62 -48.17
#